data_7d741dc2976e87ff96afee9bf5564697
#
_entry.id   7d741dc2976e87ff96afee9bf5564697
#
_cell.length_a   1.000
_cell.length_b   1.000
_cell.length_c   1.000
_cell.angle_alpha   90.00
_cell.angle_beta   90.00
_cell.angle_gamma   90.00
#
_symmetry.space_group_name_H-M   'P 1'
#
loop_
_entity.id
_entity.type
_entity.pdbx_description
1 polymer ?
#
loop_
_entity_poly.entity_id
_entity_poly.type
_entity_poly.pdbx_seq_one_letter_code
_entity_poly.pdbx_strand_id
1 'polypeptide(L)'
;ILTVIALTYALGVPVVEIHRIISEFHGVEHRLERVKTIDGITFYNDSKATNVDSVVKALESFDKPVILLAGGHDKMTPLEEFMQLVKENTKAVIFMGEAAERFEAAAKEAGVEPIYRALSMKDAVEQGYKLAESGDIVLLSPACASFDWYSCFEERGDDFKACVQMLQEGGHH
;
A
#
# COMPACT_ATOMS: atom_id res chain seq x y z
N ILE A 1 19.22 -1.69 -1.69
CA ILE A 1 20.20 -1.03 -0.77
C ILE A 1 21.53 -1.81 -0.79
N LEU A 2 21.60 -3.11 -0.47
CA LEU A 2 22.84 -3.89 -0.42
C LEU A 2 23.69 -3.80 -1.71
N THR A 3 23.07 -3.88 -2.88
CA THR A 3 23.73 -3.75 -4.19
C THR A 3 24.37 -2.36 -4.36
N VAL A 4 23.68 -1.31 -3.92
CA VAL A 4 24.21 0.06 -3.98
C VAL A 4 25.39 0.21 -3.03
N ILE A 5 25.31 -0.31 -1.81
CA ILE A 5 26.41 -0.30 -0.84
C ILE A 5 27.65 -1.02 -1.43
N ALA A 6 27.47 -2.22 -1.96
CA ALA A 6 28.56 -3.00 -2.53
C ALA A 6 29.22 -2.26 -3.72
N LEU A 7 28.40 -1.67 -4.60
CA LEU A 7 28.90 -0.96 -5.76
C LEU A 7 29.66 0.34 -5.37
N THR A 8 29.09 1.15 -4.48
CA THR A 8 29.72 2.40 -4.03
C THR A 8 31.00 2.12 -3.24
N TYR A 9 31.01 1.06 -2.41
CA TYR A 9 32.23 0.62 -1.72
C TYR A 9 33.32 0.18 -2.71
N ALA A 10 32.96 -0.61 -3.72
CA ALA A 10 33.90 -1.04 -4.77
C ALA A 10 34.46 0.13 -5.61
N LEU A 11 33.69 1.21 -5.72
CA LEU A 11 34.13 2.47 -6.38
C LEU A 11 34.96 3.38 -5.47
N GLY A 12 35.28 2.94 -4.25
CA GLY A 12 36.14 3.67 -3.30
C GLY A 12 35.44 4.77 -2.52
N VAL A 13 34.09 4.78 -2.47
CA VAL A 13 33.36 5.73 -1.60
C VAL A 13 33.62 5.37 -0.14
N PRO A 14 34.02 6.33 0.72
CA PRO A 14 34.24 6.06 2.15
C PRO A 14 33.00 5.48 2.84
N VAL A 15 33.16 4.46 3.65
CA VAL A 15 32.07 3.78 4.37
C VAL A 15 31.24 4.76 5.20
N VAL A 16 31.88 5.77 5.80
CA VAL A 16 31.21 6.82 6.59
C VAL A 16 30.20 7.62 5.75
N GLU A 17 30.53 7.92 4.50
CA GLU A 17 29.63 8.63 3.57
C GLU A 17 28.49 7.73 3.12
N ILE A 18 28.78 6.46 2.83
CA ILE A 18 27.73 5.47 2.50
C ILE A 18 26.75 5.35 3.66
N HIS A 19 27.24 5.23 4.88
CA HIS A 19 26.41 5.15 6.09
C HIS A 19 25.57 6.42 6.29
N ARG A 20 26.18 7.61 6.15
CA ARG A 20 25.50 8.89 6.31
C ARG A 20 24.32 9.00 5.32
N ILE A 21 24.57 8.76 4.02
CA ILE A 21 23.53 8.86 2.99
C ILE A 21 22.39 7.84 3.22
N ILE A 22 22.71 6.60 3.62
CA ILE A 22 21.70 5.59 3.90
C ILE A 22 20.86 5.96 5.12
N SER A 23 21.46 6.54 6.15
CA SER A 23 20.75 6.98 7.36
C SER A 23 19.83 8.18 7.10
N GLU A 24 20.16 9.02 6.14
CA GLU A 24 19.38 10.18 5.71
C GLU A 24 18.34 9.82 4.62
N PHE A 25 18.41 8.60 4.06
CA PHE A 25 17.51 8.20 2.98
C PHE A 25 16.13 7.83 3.50
N HIS A 26 15.14 8.65 3.22
CA HIS A 26 13.75 8.49 3.66
C HIS A 26 12.89 7.60 2.73
N GLY A 27 13.51 6.94 1.75
CA GLY A 27 12.79 6.12 0.78
C GLY A 27 12.48 6.86 -0.52
N VAL A 28 11.73 6.19 -1.39
CA VAL A 28 11.24 6.77 -2.66
C VAL A 28 9.76 7.07 -2.49
N GLU A 29 9.35 8.27 -2.86
CA GLU A 29 7.96 8.69 -2.85
C GLU A 29 7.05 7.68 -3.58
N HIS A 30 5.86 7.44 -3.05
CA HIS A 30 4.88 6.45 -3.54
C HIS A 30 5.35 4.98 -3.50
N ARG A 31 6.47 4.66 -2.84
CA ARG A 31 6.96 3.27 -2.66
C ARG A 31 7.16 2.98 -1.18
N LEU A 32 6.20 2.27 -0.56
CA LEU A 32 6.14 1.99 0.87
C LEU A 32 6.45 3.25 1.70
N GLU A 33 6.00 4.41 1.20
CA GLU A 33 6.17 5.71 1.81
C GLU A 33 5.31 5.79 3.07
N ARG A 34 5.94 5.98 4.24
CA ARG A 34 5.20 6.23 5.48
C ARG A 34 4.62 7.64 5.43
N VAL A 35 3.29 7.76 5.43
CA VAL A 35 2.58 9.04 5.34
C VAL A 35 2.38 9.66 6.71
N LYS A 36 1.68 8.96 7.61
CA LYS A 36 1.31 9.46 8.95
C LYS A 36 0.98 8.30 9.87
N THR A 37 1.08 8.54 11.18
CA THR A 37 0.48 7.67 12.19
C THR A 37 -0.59 8.46 12.94
N ILE A 38 -1.81 7.93 13.02
CA ILE A 38 -2.98 8.52 13.67
C ILE A 38 -3.55 7.47 14.61
N ASP A 39 -3.72 7.78 15.89
CA ASP A 39 -4.25 6.87 16.93
C ASP A 39 -3.52 5.50 16.98
N GLY A 40 -2.22 5.50 16.69
CA GLY A 40 -1.41 4.29 16.63
C GLY A 40 -1.51 3.49 15.32
N ILE A 41 -2.37 3.88 14.39
CA ILE A 41 -2.52 3.29 13.05
C ILE A 41 -1.55 3.98 12.09
N THR A 42 -0.75 3.21 11.35
CA THR A 42 0.22 3.78 10.42
C THR A 42 -0.25 3.62 8.97
N PHE A 43 -0.25 4.74 8.23
CA PHE A 43 -0.64 4.80 6.83
C PHE A 43 0.59 4.76 5.92
N TYR A 44 0.59 3.84 4.94
CA TYR A 44 1.64 3.70 3.93
C TYR A 44 1.10 3.89 2.52
N ASN A 45 1.81 4.71 1.74
CA ASN A 45 1.56 4.94 0.33
C ASN A 45 2.52 4.11 -0.53
N ASP A 46 1.97 3.12 -1.22
CA ASP A 46 2.68 2.29 -2.20
C ASP A 46 1.96 2.37 -3.56
N SER A 47 1.50 3.56 -3.93
CA SER A 47 0.77 3.80 -5.18
C SER A 47 1.53 3.34 -6.43
N LYS A 48 2.86 3.26 -6.36
CA LYS A 48 3.74 2.73 -7.41
C LYS A 48 3.62 1.22 -7.63
N ALA A 49 2.98 0.48 -6.73
CA ALA A 49 2.69 -0.95 -6.87
C ALA A 49 1.55 -1.16 -7.88
N THR A 50 1.85 -1.03 -9.16
CA THR A 50 0.90 -1.14 -10.28
C THR A 50 0.73 -2.56 -10.82
N ASN A 51 1.26 -3.58 -10.12
CA ASN A 51 1.15 -5.00 -10.42
C ASN A 51 1.13 -5.83 -9.14
N VAL A 52 0.67 -7.08 -9.25
CA VAL A 52 0.49 -8.00 -8.11
C VAL A 52 1.81 -8.33 -7.39
N ASP A 53 2.92 -8.54 -8.12
CA ASP A 53 4.21 -8.87 -7.52
C ASP A 53 4.73 -7.79 -6.57
N SER A 54 4.45 -6.53 -6.91
CA SER A 54 4.83 -5.39 -6.06
C SER A 54 4.05 -5.39 -4.75
N VAL A 55 2.75 -5.71 -4.80
CA VAL A 55 1.88 -5.79 -3.59
C VAL A 55 2.30 -6.94 -2.69
N VAL A 56 2.62 -8.10 -3.27
CA VAL A 56 3.14 -9.25 -2.51
C VAL A 56 4.37 -8.85 -1.69
N LYS A 57 5.35 -8.21 -2.33
CA LYS A 57 6.57 -7.74 -1.65
C LYS A 57 6.29 -6.67 -0.61
N ALA A 58 5.29 -5.83 -0.85
CA ALA A 58 4.86 -4.84 0.12
C ALA A 58 4.27 -5.51 1.36
N LEU A 59 3.36 -6.48 1.19
CA LEU A 59 2.75 -7.23 2.30
C LEU A 59 3.80 -8.01 3.10
N GLU A 60 4.75 -8.69 2.43
CA GLU A 60 5.85 -9.43 3.06
C GLU A 60 6.81 -8.54 3.90
N SER A 61 6.78 -7.22 3.71
CA SER A 61 7.64 -6.29 4.46
C SER A 61 7.09 -5.89 5.83
N PHE A 62 5.88 -6.34 6.18
CA PHE A 62 5.23 -6.00 7.43
C PHE A 62 5.00 -7.24 8.30
N ASP A 63 5.37 -7.13 9.58
CA ASP A 63 5.07 -8.13 10.62
C ASP A 63 3.79 -7.78 11.41
N LYS A 64 3.00 -6.82 10.92
CA LYS A 64 1.79 -6.29 11.57
C LYS A 64 0.57 -6.54 10.72
N PRO A 65 -0.64 -6.59 11.32
CA PRO A 65 -1.88 -6.69 10.57
C PRO A 65 -2.03 -5.53 9.56
N VAL A 66 -2.35 -5.88 8.32
CA VAL A 66 -2.49 -4.92 7.21
C VAL A 66 -3.93 -4.86 6.74
N ILE A 67 -4.47 -3.65 6.62
CA ILE A 67 -5.69 -3.35 5.87
C ILE A 67 -5.26 -2.85 4.50
N LEU A 68 -5.53 -3.65 3.47
CA LEU A 68 -5.09 -3.41 2.11
C LEU A 68 -6.12 -2.61 1.32
N LEU A 69 -5.71 -1.47 0.76
CA LEU A 69 -6.47 -0.72 -0.25
C LEU A 69 -5.93 -1.09 -1.63
N ALA A 70 -6.73 -1.81 -2.44
CA ALA A 70 -6.31 -2.32 -3.74
C ALA A 70 -7.35 -2.08 -4.82
N GLY A 71 -6.89 -2.06 -6.09
CA GLY A 71 -7.73 -1.84 -7.27
C GLY A 71 -7.28 -0.63 -8.08
N GLY A 72 -8.05 -0.33 -9.11
CA GLY A 72 -7.71 0.66 -10.13
C GLY A 72 -8.04 0.13 -11.52
N HIS A 73 -7.33 0.59 -12.56
CA HIS A 73 -7.50 0.13 -13.93
C HIS A 73 -7.07 -1.33 -14.09
N ASP A 74 -8.02 -2.18 -14.49
CA ASP A 74 -7.83 -3.63 -14.55
C ASP A 74 -7.01 -4.07 -15.77
N LYS A 75 -5.88 -4.72 -15.53
CA LYS A 75 -5.01 -5.31 -16.57
C LYS A 75 -5.32 -6.77 -16.85
N MET A 76 -6.37 -7.32 -16.28
CA MET A 76 -6.80 -8.72 -16.45
C MET A 76 -5.73 -9.75 -16.10
N THR A 77 -4.82 -9.43 -15.18
CA THR A 77 -3.82 -10.40 -14.68
C THR A 77 -4.49 -11.52 -13.88
N PRO A 78 -3.93 -12.74 -13.87
CA PRO A 78 -4.39 -13.82 -12.98
C PRO A 78 -4.36 -13.38 -11.51
N LEU A 79 -5.37 -13.79 -10.73
CA LEU A 79 -5.55 -13.36 -9.35
C LEU A 79 -5.48 -14.50 -8.32
N GLU A 80 -5.48 -15.75 -8.75
CA GLU A 80 -5.62 -16.92 -7.88
C GLU A 80 -4.51 -16.94 -6.81
N GLU A 81 -3.24 -16.93 -7.24
CA GLU A 81 -2.08 -16.92 -6.33
C GLU A 81 -2.02 -15.63 -5.51
N PHE A 82 -2.35 -14.49 -6.13
CA PHE A 82 -2.35 -13.20 -5.46
C PHE A 82 -3.36 -13.17 -4.31
N MET A 83 -4.58 -13.66 -4.52
CA MET A 83 -5.62 -13.66 -3.49
C MET A 83 -5.32 -14.63 -2.33
N GLN A 84 -4.57 -15.72 -2.56
CA GLN A 84 -4.07 -16.56 -1.47
C GLN A 84 -3.08 -15.79 -0.57
N LEU A 85 -2.15 -15.04 -1.16
CA LEU A 85 -1.20 -14.22 -0.42
C LEU A 85 -1.90 -13.06 0.32
N VAL A 86 -2.90 -12.44 -0.30
CA VAL A 86 -3.73 -11.42 0.36
C VAL A 86 -4.42 -12.03 1.58
N LYS A 87 -5.02 -13.22 1.46
CA LYS A 87 -5.67 -13.91 2.59
C LYS A 87 -4.74 -14.15 3.78
N GLU A 88 -3.50 -14.54 3.50
CA GLU A 88 -2.52 -14.87 4.54
C GLU A 88 -1.94 -13.63 5.24
N ASN A 89 -1.89 -12.48 4.54
CA ASN A 89 -1.14 -11.31 4.98
C ASN A 89 -2.00 -10.08 5.29
N THR A 90 -3.34 -10.16 5.17
CA THR A 90 -4.20 -9.01 5.44
C THR A 90 -5.23 -9.30 6.53
N LYS A 91 -5.55 -8.28 7.33
CA LYS A 91 -6.65 -8.28 8.29
C LYS A 91 -8.00 -7.97 7.61
N ALA A 92 -7.97 -7.14 6.58
CA ALA A 92 -9.12 -6.75 5.76
C ALA A 92 -8.65 -6.22 4.41
N VAL A 93 -9.55 -6.25 3.42
CA VAL A 93 -9.30 -5.68 2.09
C VAL A 93 -10.41 -4.71 1.70
N ILE A 94 -10.03 -3.61 1.07
CA ILE A 94 -10.94 -2.60 0.53
C ILE A 94 -10.61 -2.46 -0.95
N PHE A 95 -11.52 -2.90 -1.81
CA PHE A 95 -11.34 -2.81 -3.25
C PHE A 95 -11.98 -1.55 -3.83
N MET A 96 -11.32 -0.93 -4.82
CA MET A 96 -11.73 0.33 -5.42
C MET A 96 -11.46 0.34 -6.93
N GLY A 97 -12.09 1.29 -7.63
CA GLY A 97 -11.90 1.49 -9.07
C GLY A 97 -12.50 0.41 -9.94
N GLU A 98 -12.08 0.37 -11.20
CA GLU A 98 -12.58 -0.54 -12.24
C GLU A 98 -12.43 -2.02 -11.87
N ALA A 99 -11.29 -2.39 -11.27
CA ALA A 99 -10.98 -3.77 -10.88
C ALA A 99 -11.78 -4.29 -9.68
N ALA A 100 -12.50 -3.44 -8.94
CA ALA A 100 -13.09 -3.80 -7.65
C ALA A 100 -14.00 -5.03 -7.70
N GLU A 101 -14.86 -5.14 -8.72
CA GLU A 101 -15.80 -6.25 -8.84
C GLU A 101 -15.08 -7.59 -9.07
N ARG A 102 -14.11 -7.60 -9.98
CA ARG A 102 -13.32 -8.80 -10.29
C ARG A 102 -12.43 -9.22 -9.13
N PHE A 103 -11.81 -8.25 -8.45
CA PHE A 103 -10.98 -8.50 -7.27
C PHE A 103 -11.82 -9.08 -6.12
N GLU A 104 -13.01 -8.53 -5.88
CA GLU A 104 -13.94 -9.05 -4.87
C GLU A 104 -14.38 -10.48 -5.18
N ALA A 105 -14.71 -10.78 -6.45
CA ALA A 105 -15.09 -12.13 -6.85
C ALA A 105 -13.95 -13.13 -6.60
N ALA A 106 -12.73 -12.82 -7.04
CA ALA A 106 -11.57 -13.65 -6.82
C ALA A 106 -11.20 -13.80 -5.33
N ALA A 107 -11.34 -12.74 -4.54
CA ALA A 107 -11.09 -12.75 -3.11
C ALA A 107 -12.08 -13.66 -2.37
N LYS A 108 -13.38 -13.59 -2.70
CA LYS A 108 -14.41 -14.50 -2.16
C LYS A 108 -14.13 -15.95 -2.49
N GLU A 109 -13.72 -16.24 -3.72
CA GLU A 109 -13.36 -17.60 -4.16
C GLU A 109 -12.16 -18.14 -3.39
N ALA A 110 -11.17 -17.30 -3.10
CA ALA A 110 -10.01 -17.62 -2.26
C ALA A 110 -10.32 -17.70 -0.76
N GLY A 111 -11.49 -17.19 -0.32
CA GLY A 111 -11.89 -17.12 1.09
C GLY A 111 -11.16 -16.01 1.86
N VAL A 112 -10.91 -14.88 1.20
CA VAL A 112 -10.45 -13.64 1.84
C VAL A 112 -11.65 -13.01 2.55
N GLU A 113 -11.50 -12.65 3.82
CA GLU A 113 -12.53 -11.97 4.63
C GLU A 113 -11.86 -11.13 5.72
N PRO A 114 -12.44 -9.97 6.09
CA PRO A 114 -13.57 -9.28 5.47
C PRO A 114 -13.19 -8.47 4.22
N ILE A 115 -14.15 -8.31 3.31
CA ILE A 115 -14.02 -7.57 2.06
C ILE A 115 -14.96 -6.36 2.07
N TYR A 116 -14.45 -5.21 1.65
CA TYR A 116 -15.19 -3.96 1.51
C TYR A 116 -14.99 -3.37 0.12
N ARG A 117 -15.87 -2.44 -0.28
CA ARG A 117 -15.72 -1.62 -1.49
C ARG A 117 -15.70 -0.14 -1.14
N ALA A 118 -14.89 0.61 -1.85
CA ALA A 118 -14.83 2.06 -1.75
C ALA A 118 -15.16 2.72 -3.11
N LEU A 119 -15.87 3.85 -3.04
CA LEU A 119 -16.31 4.62 -4.20
C LEU A 119 -15.39 5.81 -4.52
N SER A 120 -14.42 6.09 -3.66
CA SER A 120 -13.41 7.14 -3.82
C SER A 120 -12.20 6.82 -2.94
N MET A 121 -11.08 7.52 -3.16
CA MET A 121 -9.90 7.40 -2.28
C MET A 121 -10.22 7.82 -0.86
N LYS A 122 -10.99 8.92 -0.69
CA LYS A 122 -11.45 9.36 0.64
C LYS A 122 -12.23 8.27 1.36
N ASP A 123 -13.19 7.64 0.68
CA ASP A 123 -14.00 6.56 1.24
C ASP A 123 -13.12 5.36 1.63
N ALA A 124 -12.14 4.97 0.79
CA ALA A 124 -11.19 3.90 1.10
C ALA A 124 -10.35 4.19 2.34
N VAL A 125 -9.84 5.40 2.46
CA VAL A 125 -9.03 5.84 3.61
C VAL A 125 -9.87 5.88 4.90
N GLU A 126 -11.09 6.42 4.85
CA GLU A 126 -12.00 6.48 6.00
C GLU A 126 -12.43 5.08 6.47
N GLN A 127 -12.73 4.17 5.54
CA GLN A 127 -13.04 2.77 5.86
C GLN A 127 -11.81 2.07 6.46
N GLY A 128 -10.64 2.24 5.86
CA GLY A 128 -9.38 1.68 6.37
C GLY A 128 -9.09 2.14 7.80
N TYR A 129 -9.28 3.43 8.08
CA TYR A 129 -9.13 3.98 9.42
C TYR A 129 -10.12 3.38 10.43
N LYS A 130 -11.40 3.24 10.05
CA LYS A 130 -12.44 2.66 10.93
C LYS A 130 -12.24 1.17 11.24
N LEU A 131 -11.65 0.42 10.33
CA LEU A 131 -11.39 -1.02 10.47
C LEU A 131 -10.10 -1.32 11.22
N ALA A 132 -9.17 -0.35 11.25
CA ALA A 132 -7.88 -0.51 11.89
C ALA A 132 -7.96 -0.32 13.41
N GLU A 133 -7.08 -0.99 14.13
CA GLU A 133 -6.83 -0.81 15.56
C GLU A 133 -5.41 -0.25 15.77
N SER A 134 -5.15 0.26 16.98
CA SER A 134 -3.81 0.75 17.31
C SER A 134 -2.76 -0.36 17.11
N GLY A 135 -1.76 -0.10 16.30
CA GLY A 135 -0.72 -1.03 15.89
C GLY A 135 -0.88 -1.55 14.46
N ASP A 136 -2.07 -1.43 13.84
CA ASP A 136 -2.34 -1.85 12.48
C ASP A 136 -1.73 -0.90 11.43
N ILE A 137 -1.71 -1.40 10.21
CA ILE A 137 -1.27 -0.66 9.03
C ILE A 137 -2.43 -0.53 8.04
N VAL A 138 -2.64 0.67 7.50
CA VAL A 138 -3.47 0.92 6.32
C VAL A 138 -2.52 1.17 5.15
N LEU A 139 -2.55 0.25 4.17
CA LEU A 139 -1.62 0.22 3.05
C LEU A 139 -2.36 0.47 1.73
N LEU A 140 -2.06 1.58 1.06
CA LEU A 140 -2.39 1.74 -0.36
C LEU A 140 -1.36 1.00 -1.19
N SER A 141 -1.69 -0.19 -1.71
CA SER A 141 -0.87 -0.96 -2.64
C SER A 141 -1.78 -1.60 -3.70
N PRO A 142 -2.03 -0.87 -4.81
CA PRO A 142 -3.20 -1.07 -5.64
C PRO A 142 -3.23 -2.33 -6.50
N ALA A 143 -2.09 -2.94 -6.83
CA ALA A 143 -1.94 -4.01 -7.83
C ALA A 143 -2.34 -3.62 -9.27
N CYS A 144 -2.89 -2.43 -9.47
CA CYS A 144 -3.46 -1.92 -10.71
C CYS A 144 -2.83 -0.59 -11.13
N ALA A 145 -2.88 -0.28 -12.41
CA ALA A 145 -2.62 1.07 -12.90
C ALA A 145 -3.69 2.04 -12.35
N SER A 146 -3.46 3.35 -12.48
CA SER A 146 -4.34 4.39 -11.90
C SER A 146 -5.30 5.02 -12.90
N PHE A 147 -5.25 4.60 -14.17
CA PHE A 147 -5.85 5.31 -15.32
C PHE A 147 -7.39 5.27 -15.37
N ASP A 148 -8.05 4.64 -14.39
CA ASP A 148 -9.49 4.71 -14.20
C ASP A 148 -9.95 5.99 -13.49
N TRP A 149 -9.24 6.42 -12.44
CA TRP A 149 -9.58 7.62 -11.66
C TRP A 149 -8.53 8.75 -11.77
N TYR A 150 -7.30 8.46 -12.17
CA TYR A 150 -6.16 9.37 -12.17
C TYR A 150 -5.36 9.29 -13.47
N SER A 151 -4.62 10.34 -13.80
CA SER A 151 -3.76 10.39 -14.98
C SER A 151 -2.43 9.62 -14.79
N CYS A 152 -1.97 9.45 -13.55
CA CYS A 152 -0.74 8.74 -13.21
C CYS A 152 -0.80 8.18 -11.77
N PHE A 153 0.15 7.32 -11.40
CA PHE A 153 0.19 6.73 -10.05
C PHE A 153 0.62 7.76 -8.99
N GLU A 154 1.35 8.77 -9.35
CA GLU A 154 1.73 9.87 -8.48
C GLU A 154 0.51 10.64 -8.01
N GLU A 155 -0.39 11.02 -8.92
CA GLU A 155 -1.65 11.71 -8.59
C GLU A 155 -2.52 10.87 -7.63
N ARG A 156 -2.62 9.56 -7.87
CA ARG A 156 -3.30 8.64 -6.94
C ARG A 156 -2.66 8.63 -5.55
N GLY A 157 -1.33 8.59 -5.50
CA GLY A 157 -0.58 8.61 -4.25
C GLY A 157 -0.71 9.94 -3.49
N ASP A 158 -0.76 11.06 -4.21
CA ASP A 158 -0.95 12.38 -3.63
C ASP A 158 -2.36 12.56 -3.07
N ASP A 159 -3.38 12.07 -3.78
CA ASP A 159 -4.76 12.06 -3.27
C ASP A 159 -4.89 11.20 -2.00
N PHE A 160 -4.26 10.02 -1.96
CA PHE A 160 -4.20 9.20 -0.74
C PHE A 160 -3.57 9.97 0.41
N LYS A 161 -2.41 10.62 0.20
CA LYS A 161 -1.74 11.43 1.22
C LYS A 161 -2.63 12.56 1.71
N ALA A 162 -3.31 13.26 0.81
CA ALA A 162 -4.25 14.33 1.14
C ALA A 162 -5.43 13.81 1.98
N CYS A 163 -6.03 12.68 1.59
CA CYS A 163 -7.11 12.05 2.36
C CYS A 163 -6.66 11.65 3.78
N VAL A 164 -5.46 11.08 3.93
CA VAL A 164 -4.90 10.75 5.23
C VAL A 164 -4.66 11.98 6.10
N GLN A 165 -4.19 13.10 5.50
CA GLN A 165 -4.00 14.37 6.23
C GLN A 165 -5.32 14.96 6.74
N MET A 166 -6.45 14.69 6.06
CA MET A 166 -7.78 15.16 6.45
C MET A 166 -8.41 14.35 7.58
N LEU A 167 -7.90 13.15 7.90
CA LEU A 167 -8.37 12.39 9.06
C LEU A 167 -8.10 13.15 10.35
N GLN A 168 -9.12 13.23 11.20
CA GLN A 168 -9.02 13.86 12.52
C GLN A 168 -8.58 12.83 13.55
N GLU A 169 -7.64 13.18 14.40
CA GLU A 169 -7.24 12.36 15.54
C GLU A 169 -8.42 12.22 16.52
N GLY A 170 -8.63 11.01 17.05
CA GLY A 170 -9.72 10.72 17.99
C GLY A 170 -11.08 10.42 17.35
N GLY A 171 -11.14 10.18 16.06
CA GLY A 171 -12.36 9.80 15.33
C GLY A 171 -12.80 8.35 15.47
N HIS A 172 -12.10 7.53 16.25
CA HIS A 172 -12.48 6.16 16.59
C HIS A 172 -13.56 6.14 17.69
N HIS A 173 -14.81 5.89 17.29
CA HIS A 173 -15.91 5.54 18.17
C HIS A 173 -16.51 4.19 17.75
#